data_56ab62de53c7f860ab666e508d704816
#
_entry.id   56ab62de53c7f860ab666e508d704816
#
_cell.length_a   1.000
_cell.length_b   1.000
_cell.length_c   1.000
_cell.angle_alpha   90.00
_cell.angle_beta   90.00
_cell.angle_gamma   90.00
#
_symmetry.space_group_name_H-M   'P 1'
#
loop_
_entity.id
_entity.type
_entity.pdbx_description
1 polymer ?
#
loop_
_entity_poly.entity_id
_entity_poly.type
_entity_poly.pdbx_seq_one_letter_code
_entity_poly.pdbx_strand_id
1 'polypeptide(L)' 'MSFQAYIDNIKAKTGKTPEDFKKLAEKKGFLQKGELKNGVKAGEIVAWLKKDFDLGHGHAMAIYAVFKGIKQAKQKGN' A
#
# COMPACT_ATOMS: atom_id res chain seq x y z
N MET A 1 3.60 2.12 17.07
CA MET A 1 4.34 1.46 15.97
C MET A 1 4.67 2.49 14.89
N SER A 2 5.89 2.52 14.42
CA SER A 2 6.28 3.47 13.40
C SER A 2 5.74 3.05 12.03
N PHE A 3 5.69 4.00 11.10
CA PHE A 3 5.28 3.70 9.74
C PHE A 3 6.14 2.61 9.11
N GLN A 4 7.46 2.71 9.30
CA GLN A 4 8.37 1.70 8.74
C GLN A 4 8.13 0.32 9.33
N ALA A 5 7.76 0.25 10.61
CA ALA A 5 7.42 -1.04 11.22
C ALA A 5 6.20 -1.68 10.56
N TYR A 6 5.21 -0.88 10.20
CA TYR A 6 4.06 -1.39 9.44
C TYR A 6 4.51 -1.97 8.11
N ILE A 7 5.38 -1.26 7.42
CA ILE A 7 5.88 -1.71 6.11
C ILE A 7 6.67 -3.01 6.25
N ASP A 8 7.53 -3.09 7.28
CA ASP A 8 8.31 -4.30 7.52
C ASP A 8 7.41 -5.49 7.86
N ASN A 9 6.37 -5.27 8.65
CA ASN A 9 5.42 -6.33 9.00
C ASN A 9 4.66 -6.81 7.77
N ILE A 10 4.27 -5.88 6.91
CA ILE A 10 3.56 -6.24 5.68
C ILE A 10 4.45 -7.11 4.80
N LYS A 11 5.71 -6.74 4.67
CA LYS A 11 6.65 -7.53 3.88
C LYS A 11 6.85 -8.92 4.48
N ALA A 12 6.96 -9.00 5.80
CA ALA A 12 7.10 -10.28 6.47
C ALA A 12 5.88 -11.18 6.25
N LYS A 13 4.69 -10.57 6.24
CA LYS A 13 3.45 -11.33 6.10
C LYS A 13 3.13 -11.70 4.66
N THR A 14 3.36 -10.78 3.72
CA THR A 14 2.94 -10.96 2.33
C THR A 14 4.08 -11.24 1.37
N GLY A 15 5.31 -10.95 1.77
CA GLY A 15 6.46 -11.03 0.89
C GLY A 15 6.54 -9.88 -0.11
N LYS A 16 5.71 -8.85 0.06
CA LYS A 16 5.61 -7.75 -0.89
C LYS A 16 6.01 -6.42 -0.28
N THR A 17 6.64 -5.60 -1.10
CA THR A 17 7.01 -4.23 -0.73
C THR A 17 5.92 -3.26 -1.17
N PRO A 18 5.94 -2.00 -0.70
CA PRO A 18 4.99 -1.01 -1.21
C PRO A 18 5.06 -0.85 -2.73
N GLU A 19 6.24 -1.00 -3.31
CA GLU A 19 6.37 -0.94 -4.78
C GLU A 19 5.60 -2.06 -5.45
N ASP A 20 5.66 -3.26 -4.87
CA ASP A 20 4.90 -4.40 -5.41
C ASP A 20 3.40 -4.10 -5.35
N PHE A 21 2.94 -3.52 -4.25
CA PHE A 21 1.53 -3.15 -4.12
C PHE A 21 1.13 -2.09 -5.13
N LYS A 22 2.01 -1.14 -5.41
CA LYS A 22 1.74 -0.13 -6.44
C LYS A 22 1.52 -0.78 -7.79
N LYS A 23 2.36 -1.73 -8.17
CA LYS A 23 2.21 -2.43 -9.44
C LYS A 23 0.89 -3.17 -9.50
N LEU A 24 0.53 -3.84 -8.42
CA LEU A 24 -0.73 -4.58 -8.37
C LEU A 24 -1.93 -3.62 -8.44
N ALA A 25 -1.83 -2.49 -7.74
CA ALA A 25 -2.90 -1.50 -7.76
C ALA A 25 -3.08 -0.89 -9.14
N GLU A 26 -1.99 -0.70 -9.88
CA GLU A 26 -2.08 -0.21 -11.27
C GLU A 26 -2.81 -1.22 -12.14
N LYS A 27 -2.52 -2.49 -11.97
CA LYS A 27 -3.23 -3.54 -12.71
C LYS A 27 -4.72 -3.56 -12.38
N LYS A 28 -5.07 -3.26 -11.15
CA LYS A 28 -6.48 -3.24 -10.74
C LYS A 28 -7.19 -1.95 -11.17
N GLY A 29 -6.44 -0.97 -11.62
CA GLY A 29 -7.02 0.29 -12.03
C GLY A 29 -7.16 1.32 -10.92
N PHE A 30 -6.55 1.08 -9.76
CA PHE A 30 -6.58 2.04 -8.65
C PHE A 30 -5.55 3.15 -8.82
N LEU A 31 -4.43 2.86 -9.50
CA LEU A 31 -3.37 3.83 -9.73
C LEU A 31 -3.18 4.05 -11.22
N GLN A 32 -2.71 5.23 -11.54
CA GLN A 32 -2.33 5.60 -12.91
C GLN A 32 -1.05 6.42 -12.80
N LYS A 33 0.00 5.94 -13.46
CA LYS A 33 1.32 6.60 -13.43
C LYS A 33 1.84 6.81 -12.01
N GLY A 34 1.60 5.82 -11.15
CA GLY A 34 2.07 5.87 -9.77
C GLY A 34 1.23 6.70 -8.83
N GLU A 35 0.11 7.27 -9.29
CA GLU A 35 -0.76 8.09 -8.47
C GLU A 35 -2.16 7.52 -8.44
N LEU A 36 -2.89 7.81 -7.36
CA LEU A 36 -4.27 7.38 -7.26
C LEU A 36 -5.12 8.02 -8.34
N LYS A 37 -5.94 7.21 -8.98
CA LYS A 37 -6.88 7.74 -9.95
C LYS A 37 -7.96 8.55 -9.26
N ASN A 38 -8.51 9.54 -9.99
CA ASN A 38 -9.68 10.27 -9.52
C ASN A 38 -10.82 9.31 -9.27
N GLY A 39 -11.49 9.50 -8.14
CA GLY A 39 -12.65 8.70 -7.79
C GLY A 39 -12.34 7.44 -7.01
N VAL A 40 -11.08 7.06 -6.90
CA VAL A 40 -10.70 5.92 -6.06
C VAL A 40 -10.64 6.37 -4.61
N LYS A 41 -11.34 5.68 -3.74
CA LYS A 41 -11.46 6.05 -2.34
C LYS A 41 -10.61 5.15 -1.45
N ALA A 42 -10.24 5.68 -0.30
CA ALA A 42 -9.45 4.93 0.67
C ALA A 42 -10.12 3.59 1.03
N GLY A 43 -11.43 3.59 1.18
CA GLY A 43 -12.17 2.37 1.52
C GLY A 43 -12.01 1.27 0.50
N GLU A 44 -11.93 1.62 -0.79
CA GLU A 44 -11.74 0.62 -1.84
C GLU A 44 -10.36 -0.03 -1.72
N ILE A 45 -9.34 0.78 -1.51
CA ILE A 45 -7.98 0.28 -1.36
C ILE A 45 -7.85 -0.58 -0.11
N VAL A 46 -8.36 -0.10 1.01
CA VAL A 46 -8.30 -0.83 2.27
C VAL A 46 -9.05 -2.16 2.16
N ALA A 47 -10.24 -2.16 1.55
CA ALA A 47 -11.02 -3.39 1.38
C ALA A 47 -10.26 -4.40 0.52
N TRP A 48 -9.65 -3.94 -0.55
CA TRP A 48 -8.85 -4.81 -1.42
C TRP A 48 -7.68 -5.43 -0.65
N LEU A 49 -6.95 -4.61 0.10
CA LEU A 49 -5.78 -5.10 0.83
C LEU A 49 -6.17 -6.07 1.94
N LYS A 50 -7.29 -5.82 2.60
CA LYS A 50 -7.78 -6.71 3.64
C LYS A 50 -8.24 -8.05 3.06
N LYS A 51 -8.92 -8.00 1.93
CA LYS A 51 -9.47 -9.19 1.30
C LYS A 51 -8.40 -10.06 0.65
N ASP A 52 -7.54 -9.44 -0.15
CA ASP A 52 -6.59 -10.19 -0.97
C ASP A 52 -5.31 -10.54 -0.22
N PHE A 53 -4.92 -9.73 0.76
CA PHE A 53 -3.65 -9.91 1.46
C PHE A 53 -3.80 -10.10 2.96
N ASP A 54 -5.05 -10.13 3.42
CA ASP A 54 -5.36 -10.35 4.84
C ASP A 54 -4.63 -9.35 5.75
N LEU A 55 -4.53 -8.12 5.31
CA LEU A 55 -3.90 -7.07 6.11
C LEU A 55 -4.91 -6.47 7.09
N GLY A 56 -4.43 -6.10 8.27
CA GLY A 56 -5.26 -5.35 9.21
C GLY A 56 -5.49 -3.93 8.72
N HIS A 57 -6.44 -3.24 9.36
CA HIS A 57 -6.81 -1.89 8.95
C HIS A 57 -5.60 -0.93 8.97
N GLY A 58 -4.81 -0.96 10.05
CA GLY A 58 -3.64 -0.08 10.17
C GLY A 58 -2.60 -0.34 9.08
N HIS A 59 -2.36 -1.61 8.79
CA HIS A 59 -1.40 -1.97 7.74
C HIS A 59 -1.92 -1.56 6.36
N ALA A 60 -3.20 -1.77 6.10
CA ALA A 60 -3.79 -1.36 4.83
C ALA A 60 -3.73 0.16 4.66
N MET A 61 -3.98 0.90 5.73
CA MET A 61 -3.89 2.35 5.68
C MET A 61 -2.47 2.83 5.43
N ALA A 62 -1.47 2.09 5.94
CA ALA A 62 -0.07 2.43 5.67
C ALA A 62 0.23 2.34 4.16
N ILE A 63 -0.25 1.29 3.50
CA ILE A 63 -0.09 1.15 2.05
C ILE A 63 -0.84 2.28 1.32
N TYR A 64 -2.05 2.59 1.76
CA TYR A 64 -2.80 3.68 1.15
C TYR A 64 -2.05 5.01 1.26
N ALA A 65 -1.41 5.26 2.41
CA ALA A 65 -0.64 6.49 2.59
C ALA A 65 0.53 6.56 1.62
N VAL A 66 1.16 5.42 1.32
CA VAL A 66 2.21 5.38 0.29
C VAL A 66 1.63 5.74 -1.08
N PHE A 67 0.47 5.18 -1.41
CA PHE A 67 -0.17 5.47 -2.69
C PHE A 67 -0.51 6.95 -2.84
N LYS A 68 -0.91 7.59 -1.75
CA LYS A 68 -1.22 9.02 -1.79
C LYS A 68 0.01 9.92 -1.79
N GLY A 69 1.17 9.35 -1.52
CA GLY A 69 2.38 10.14 -1.41
C GLY A 69 2.52 10.87 -0.09
N ILE A 70 1.66 10.58 0.89
CA ILE A 70 1.75 11.19 2.22
C ILE A 70 2.98 10.67 2.95
N LYS A 71 3.26 9.38 2.80
CA LYS A 71 4.39 8.70 3.41
C LYS A 71 5.18 7.98 2.37
N GLN A 72 6.46 7.84 2.62
CA GLN A 72 7.32 7.03 1.76
C GLN A 72 8.06 6.02 2.62
N ALA A 73 8.00 4.76 2.21
CA ALA A 73 8.79 3.74 2.85
C ALA A 73 10.26 3.99 2.52
N LYS A 74 11.13 3.85 3.51
CA LYS A 74 12.56 3.97 3.25
C LYS A 74 12.99 2.79 2.39
N GLN A 75 13.66 3.12 1.30
CA GLN A 75 14.19 2.10 0.42
C GLN A 75 15.61 1.77 0.85
N LYS A 76 15.96 0.51 0.71
CA LYS A 76 17.31 0.09 0.98
C LYS A 76 18.24 0.78 -0.02
N GLY A 77 19.28 1.41 0.49
CA GLY A 77 20.23 2.10 -0.37
C GLY A 77 19.94 3.58 -0.60
N ASN A 78 18.87 4.08 -0.03
CA ASN A 78 18.55 5.52 -0.13
C ASN A 78 19.00 6.25 1.10
#